data_dcc08bbd8d2f7433946794990518ebd0
#
_entry.id   dcc08bbd8d2f7433946794990518ebd0
#
_cell.length_a   1.000
_cell.length_b   1.000
_cell.length_c   1.000
_cell.angle_alpha   90.00
_cell.angle_beta   90.00
_cell.angle_gamma   90.00
#
_symmetry.space_group_name_H-M   'P 1'
#
loop_
_entity.id
_entity.type
_entity.pdbx_description
1 polymer ?
#
loop_
_entity_poly.entity_id
_entity_poly.type
_entity_poly.pdbx_seq_one_letter_code
_entity_poly.pdbx_strand_id
1 'polypeptide(L)'
;DYLKAAEEWGVLPMFYLELSTGLRRGELVALLWSDLNLQTKTLTVSKSVSRGKGELVVTEPKTENSVREIYLSDEAIRLLVEDRKHHPFSPYMFPSPKTGGMYGPDCVGRIHKKLLEKAGIEEHVRFHDLRHTFSTLAIQSGIDPKTVAEILGHASAEFSLDVYTHVTAGMKKEAAQKISGFMASVG
;
A
#
# COMPACT_ATOMS: atom_id res chain seq x y z
N ASP A 1 15.31 1.05 -7.92
CA ASP A 1 15.05 1.46 -9.32
C ASP A 1 13.58 1.83 -9.55
N TYR A 2 12.59 1.02 -9.12
CA TYR A 2 11.16 1.31 -9.32
C TYR A 2 10.69 2.63 -8.72
N LEU A 3 11.00 2.90 -7.44
CA LEU A 3 10.65 4.19 -6.80
C LEU A 3 11.38 5.38 -7.40
N LYS A 4 12.62 5.18 -7.88
CA LYS A 4 13.34 6.21 -8.64
C LYS A 4 12.64 6.54 -9.96
N ALA A 5 12.19 5.53 -10.69
CA ALA A 5 11.38 5.74 -11.88
C ALA A 5 10.07 6.47 -11.57
N ALA A 6 9.44 6.17 -10.42
CA ALA A 6 8.23 6.85 -9.97
C ALA A 6 8.48 8.33 -9.60
N GLU A 7 9.64 8.64 -9.01
CA GLU A 7 10.06 10.01 -8.72
C GLU A 7 10.27 10.81 -10.00
N GLU A 8 11.03 10.28 -10.94
CA GLU A 8 11.27 10.92 -12.24
C GLU A 8 9.99 11.11 -13.07
N TRP A 9 8.96 10.29 -12.81
CA TRP A 9 7.65 10.40 -13.46
C TRP A 9 6.69 11.34 -12.70
N GLY A 10 7.06 11.81 -11.49
CA GLY A 10 6.23 12.68 -10.67
C GLY A 10 5.05 11.95 -9.99
N VAL A 11 5.19 10.64 -9.73
CA VAL A 11 4.15 9.81 -9.09
C VAL A 11 4.68 9.03 -7.88
N LEU A 12 5.85 9.42 -7.37
CA LEU A 12 6.48 8.77 -6.21
C LEU A 12 5.54 8.66 -5.01
N PRO A 13 4.80 9.71 -4.59
CA PRO A 13 3.95 9.62 -3.39
C PRO A 13 2.89 8.53 -3.50
N MET A 14 2.28 8.39 -4.67
CA MET A 14 1.26 7.36 -4.94
C MET A 14 1.82 5.95 -4.81
N PHE A 15 2.95 5.66 -5.47
CA PHE A 15 3.52 4.32 -5.50
C PHE A 15 4.30 3.98 -4.22
N TYR A 16 4.85 5.00 -3.54
CA TYR A 16 5.41 4.83 -2.21
C TYR A 16 4.34 4.43 -1.19
N LEU A 17 3.19 5.12 -1.21
CA LEU A 17 2.05 4.79 -0.35
C LEU A 17 1.57 3.36 -0.63
N GLU A 18 1.43 2.97 -1.88
CA GLU A 18 1.03 1.62 -2.27
C GLU A 18 1.98 0.56 -1.69
N LEU A 19 3.28 0.70 -1.92
CA LEU A 19 4.30 -0.24 -1.45
C LEU A 19 4.46 -0.27 0.06
N SER A 20 4.11 0.81 0.78
CA SER A 20 4.21 0.88 2.24
C SER A 20 2.94 0.48 2.98
N THR A 21 1.82 0.32 2.28
CA THR A 21 0.52 0.02 2.89
C THR A 21 -0.21 -1.18 2.26
N GLY A 22 0.18 -1.56 1.05
CA GLY A 22 -0.46 -2.64 0.31
C GLY A 22 -1.93 -2.39 -0.03
N LEU A 23 -2.34 -1.14 -0.26
CA LEU A 23 -3.69 -0.77 -0.64
C LEU A 23 -4.13 -1.47 -1.92
N ARG A 24 -5.42 -1.78 -2.05
CA ARG A 24 -5.96 -2.20 -3.35
C ARG A 24 -5.97 -1.00 -4.31
N ARG A 25 -5.73 -1.24 -5.60
CA ARG A 25 -5.71 -0.19 -6.62
C ARG A 25 -6.92 0.74 -6.56
N GLY A 26 -8.11 0.18 -6.38
CA GLY A 26 -9.34 0.95 -6.25
C GLY A 26 -9.43 1.77 -4.96
N GLU A 27 -8.86 1.28 -3.87
CA GLU A 27 -8.74 2.01 -2.60
C GLU A 27 -7.80 3.20 -2.75
N LEU A 28 -6.62 2.97 -3.33
CA LEU A 28 -5.60 4.00 -3.56
C LEU A 28 -6.14 5.22 -4.33
N VAL A 29 -6.87 4.98 -5.44
CA VAL A 29 -7.41 6.07 -6.26
C VAL A 29 -8.64 6.75 -5.65
N ALA A 30 -9.29 6.11 -4.66
CA ALA A 30 -10.44 6.66 -3.96
C ALA A 30 -10.07 7.58 -2.79
N LEU A 31 -8.79 7.64 -2.41
CA LEU A 31 -8.32 8.41 -1.24
C LEU A 31 -8.58 9.90 -1.39
N LEU A 32 -9.13 10.47 -0.34
CA LEU A 32 -9.32 11.90 -0.17
C LEU A 32 -8.35 12.44 0.91
N TRP A 33 -8.07 13.71 0.87
CA TRP A 33 -7.30 14.39 1.93
C TRP A 33 -8.01 14.35 3.29
N SER A 34 -9.35 14.27 3.30
CA SER A 34 -10.15 14.09 4.51
C SER A 34 -9.98 12.71 5.16
N ASP A 35 -9.47 11.73 4.41
CA ASP A 35 -9.24 10.37 4.93
C ASP A 35 -7.91 10.28 5.71
N LEU A 36 -7.06 11.33 5.66
CA LEU A 36 -5.76 11.41 6.33
C LEU A 36 -5.81 12.33 7.54
N ASN A 37 -5.50 11.79 8.71
CA ASN A 37 -5.25 12.56 9.92
C ASN A 37 -3.74 12.79 10.08
N LEU A 38 -3.29 14.02 9.85
CA LEU A 38 -1.88 14.40 9.93
C LEU A 38 -1.33 14.39 11.38
N GLN A 39 -2.18 14.56 12.40
CA GLN A 39 -1.74 14.58 13.79
C GLN A 39 -1.44 13.17 14.30
N THR A 40 -2.32 12.22 14.00
CA THR A 40 -2.16 10.81 14.38
C THR A 40 -1.40 10.00 13.34
N LYS A 41 -1.15 10.58 12.15
CA LYS A 41 -0.56 9.90 10.98
C LYS A 41 -1.34 8.66 10.55
N THR A 42 -2.66 8.71 10.68
CA THR A 42 -3.55 7.61 10.31
C THR A 42 -4.29 7.91 9.02
N LEU A 43 -4.37 6.91 8.16
CA LEU A 43 -5.12 6.91 6.91
C LEU A 43 -6.31 5.97 7.05
N THR A 44 -7.52 6.51 6.90
CA THR A 44 -8.76 5.71 6.91
C THR A 44 -9.09 5.21 5.51
N VAL A 45 -9.15 3.91 5.34
CA VAL A 45 -9.54 3.26 4.08
C VAL A 45 -10.98 2.80 4.18
N SER A 46 -11.89 3.54 3.54
CA SER A 46 -13.33 3.31 3.62
C SER A 46 -14.04 3.25 2.27
N LYS A 47 -13.30 3.37 1.16
CA LYS A 47 -13.88 3.45 -0.19
C LYS A 47 -13.01 2.72 -1.18
N SER A 48 -13.62 2.28 -2.27
CA SER A 48 -12.90 1.72 -3.41
C SER A 48 -13.57 2.17 -4.70
N VAL A 49 -12.77 2.38 -5.73
CA VAL A 49 -13.24 2.74 -7.07
C VAL A 49 -13.06 1.56 -8.01
N SER A 50 -14.10 1.25 -8.75
CA SER A 50 -14.08 0.29 -9.84
C SER A 50 -14.62 0.94 -11.12
N ARG A 51 -14.45 0.28 -12.27
CA ARG A 51 -15.08 0.70 -13.52
C ARG A 51 -16.30 -0.17 -13.77
N GLY A 52 -17.49 0.43 -13.80
CA GLY A 52 -18.74 -0.22 -14.16
C GLY A 52 -19.36 0.46 -15.40
N LYS A 53 -19.70 -0.31 -16.43
CA LYS A 53 -20.36 0.19 -17.67
C LYS A 53 -19.73 1.46 -18.28
N GLY A 54 -18.40 1.59 -18.17
CA GLY A 54 -17.64 2.73 -18.71
C GLY A 54 -17.41 3.89 -17.75
N GLU A 55 -18.12 3.98 -16.65
CA GLU A 55 -18.01 5.02 -15.64
C GLU A 55 -17.23 4.56 -14.40
N LEU A 56 -16.70 5.52 -13.65
CA LEU A 56 -16.09 5.24 -12.35
C LEU A 56 -17.19 5.12 -11.29
N VAL A 57 -17.23 3.99 -10.61
CA VAL A 57 -18.17 3.72 -9.54
C VAL A 57 -17.41 3.66 -8.22
N VAL A 58 -17.74 4.58 -7.32
CA VAL A 58 -17.25 4.53 -5.93
C VAL A 58 -18.14 3.58 -5.16
N THR A 59 -17.54 2.59 -4.54
CA THR A 59 -18.23 1.66 -3.66
C THR A 59 -17.74 1.84 -2.24
N GLU A 60 -18.68 1.95 -1.32
CA GLU A 60 -18.39 1.82 0.11
C GLU A 60 -18.27 0.35 0.49
N PRO A 61 -17.53 0.03 1.53
CA PRO A 61 -17.40 -1.34 1.99
C PRO A 61 -18.76 -1.92 2.39
N LYS A 62 -19.00 -3.16 1.99
CA LYS A 62 -20.25 -3.87 2.32
C LYS A 62 -20.37 -4.25 3.80
N THR A 63 -19.29 -4.17 4.56
CA THR A 63 -19.23 -4.54 5.99
C THR A 63 -18.37 -3.53 6.74
N GLU A 64 -18.69 -3.26 8.02
CA GLU A 64 -17.90 -2.39 8.90
C GLU A 64 -16.43 -2.87 9.03
N ASN A 65 -16.19 -4.17 8.99
CA ASN A 65 -14.85 -4.75 9.05
C ASN A 65 -13.98 -4.44 7.81
N SER A 66 -14.54 -3.83 6.78
CA SER A 66 -13.79 -3.41 5.59
C SER A 66 -13.26 -1.97 5.70
N VAL A 67 -13.72 -1.20 6.69
CA VAL A 67 -13.12 0.08 7.07
C VAL A 67 -11.96 -0.21 7.99
N ARG A 68 -10.80 0.35 7.66
CA ARG A 68 -9.58 0.17 8.46
C ARG A 68 -8.76 1.43 8.51
N GLU A 69 -8.01 1.57 9.58
CA GLU A 69 -7.00 2.60 9.74
C GLU A 69 -5.59 2.01 9.53
N ILE A 70 -4.77 2.74 8.81
CA ILE A 70 -3.37 2.40 8.55
C ILE A 70 -2.50 3.53 9.08
N TYR A 71 -1.51 3.20 9.92
CA TYR A 71 -0.51 4.16 10.36
C TYR A 71 0.54 4.38 9.27
N LEU A 72 0.81 5.64 8.95
CA LEU A 72 1.79 6.03 7.94
C LEU A 72 3.11 6.42 8.59
N SER A 73 4.22 6.10 7.92
CA SER A 73 5.54 6.56 8.31
C SER A 73 5.69 8.07 8.09
N ASP A 74 6.67 8.68 8.78
CA ASP A 74 7.00 10.10 8.60
C ASP A 74 7.36 10.41 7.16
N GLU A 75 8.04 9.50 6.48
CA GLU A 75 8.42 9.66 5.09
C GLU A 75 7.19 9.62 4.15
N ALA A 76 6.23 8.73 4.38
CA ALA A 76 4.98 8.72 3.63
C ALA A 76 4.23 10.05 3.80
N ILE A 77 4.10 10.54 5.03
CA ILE A 77 3.47 11.84 5.32
C ILE A 77 4.20 12.98 4.62
N ARG A 78 5.54 13.01 4.69
CA ARG A 78 6.37 14.04 4.04
C ARG A 78 6.11 14.07 2.53
N LEU A 79 6.15 12.92 1.87
CA LEU A 79 5.92 12.81 0.43
C LEU A 79 4.50 13.26 0.03
N LEU A 80 3.48 12.85 0.79
CA LEU A 80 2.10 13.25 0.54
C LEU A 80 1.88 14.75 0.71
N VAL A 81 2.41 15.34 1.78
CA VAL A 81 2.27 16.78 2.06
C VAL A 81 3.00 17.61 1.00
N GLU A 82 4.16 17.17 0.54
CA GLU A 82 4.90 17.85 -0.54
C GLU A 82 4.12 17.80 -1.86
N ASP A 83 3.60 16.62 -2.22
CA ASP A 83 2.78 16.43 -3.43
C ASP A 83 1.52 17.31 -3.43
N ARG A 84 0.87 17.47 -2.27
CA ARG A 84 -0.32 18.33 -2.11
C ARG A 84 -0.11 19.76 -2.56
N LYS A 85 1.11 20.28 -2.46
CA LYS A 85 1.41 21.68 -2.87
C LYS A 85 1.17 21.90 -4.36
N HIS A 86 1.24 20.85 -5.19
CA HIS A 86 1.00 20.91 -6.62
C HIS A 86 -0.50 20.94 -6.98
N HIS A 87 -1.38 20.52 -6.04
CA HIS A 87 -2.84 20.48 -6.25
C HIS A 87 -3.62 20.82 -4.97
N PRO A 88 -3.38 21.98 -4.35
CA PRO A 88 -3.83 22.32 -2.99
C PRO A 88 -5.35 22.36 -2.81
N PHE A 89 -6.10 22.56 -3.90
CA PHE A 89 -7.56 22.66 -3.88
C PHE A 89 -8.27 21.35 -4.23
N SER A 90 -7.52 20.31 -4.61
CA SER A 90 -8.14 19.00 -4.90
C SER A 90 -8.58 18.31 -3.61
N PRO A 91 -9.82 17.78 -3.54
CA PRO A 91 -10.20 16.91 -2.45
C PRO A 91 -9.51 15.55 -2.53
N TYR A 92 -9.11 15.13 -3.74
CA TYR A 92 -8.45 13.84 -3.99
C TYR A 92 -6.99 13.90 -3.56
N MET A 93 -6.52 12.82 -2.94
CA MET A 93 -5.10 12.69 -2.57
C MET A 93 -4.22 12.59 -3.82
N PHE A 94 -4.68 11.88 -4.84
CA PHE A 94 -4.01 11.74 -6.13
C PHE A 94 -4.95 12.13 -7.27
N PRO A 95 -5.06 13.43 -7.60
CA PRO A 95 -5.92 13.88 -8.70
C PRO A 95 -5.32 13.52 -10.06
N SER A 96 -6.19 13.15 -11.00
CA SER A 96 -5.80 12.96 -12.39
C SER A 96 -5.34 14.29 -13.01
N PRO A 97 -4.13 14.40 -13.58
CA PRO A 97 -3.66 15.64 -14.17
C PRO A 97 -4.47 16.09 -15.40
N LYS A 98 -5.24 15.18 -16.01
CA LYS A 98 -6.08 15.51 -17.16
C LYS A 98 -7.42 16.12 -16.77
N THR A 99 -8.01 15.67 -15.65
CA THR A 99 -9.40 15.98 -15.29
C THR A 99 -9.52 16.71 -13.95
N GLY A 100 -8.49 16.69 -13.11
CA GLY A 100 -8.54 17.13 -11.71
C GLY A 100 -9.35 16.23 -10.79
N GLY A 101 -10.05 15.23 -11.33
CA GLY A 101 -10.84 14.24 -10.61
C GLY A 101 -10.04 12.99 -10.26
N MET A 102 -10.74 11.93 -9.84
CA MET A 102 -10.11 10.64 -9.54
C MET A 102 -9.41 10.03 -10.76
N TYR A 103 -8.32 9.34 -10.53
CA TYR A 103 -7.77 8.43 -11.53
C TYR A 103 -8.73 7.28 -11.79
N GLY A 104 -8.88 6.89 -13.06
CA GLY A 104 -9.41 5.55 -13.35
C GLY A 104 -8.40 4.48 -12.92
N PRO A 105 -8.84 3.40 -12.27
CA PRO A 105 -7.91 2.34 -11.83
C PRO A 105 -7.02 1.80 -12.96
N ASP A 106 -7.54 1.73 -14.20
CA ASP A 106 -6.77 1.29 -15.36
C ASP A 106 -5.64 2.26 -15.74
N CYS A 107 -5.79 3.55 -15.44
CA CYS A 107 -4.74 4.54 -15.67
C CYS A 107 -3.55 4.27 -14.76
N VAL A 108 -3.80 3.98 -13.48
CA VAL A 108 -2.74 3.63 -12.52
C VAL A 108 -2.01 2.36 -12.93
N GLY A 109 -2.74 1.34 -13.43
CA GLY A 109 -2.11 0.13 -13.98
C GLY A 109 -1.23 0.41 -15.18
N ARG A 110 -1.62 1.36 -16.07
CA ARG A 110 -0.77 1.77 -17.19
C ARG A 110 0.46 2.56 -16.76
N ILE A 111 0.33 3.40 -15.75
CA ILE A 111 1.48 4.10 -15.17
C ILE A 111 2.45 3.07 -14.57
N HIS A 112 1.96 2.15 -13.76
CA HIS A 112 2.75 1.06 -13.20
C HIS A 112 3.57 0.32 -14.25
N LYS A 113 2.93 -0.09 -15.37
CA LYS A 113 3.65 -0.76 -16.49
C LYS A 113 4.80 0.09 -17.02
N LYS A 114 4.57 1.40 -17.22
CA LYS A 114 5.62 2.31 -17.69
C LYS A 114 6.74 2.50 -16.68
N LEU A 115 6.43 2.46 -15.37
CA LEU A 115 7.46 2.50 -14.33
C LEU A 115 8.34 1.25 -14.34
N LEU A 116 7.75 0.06 -14.57
CA LEU A 116 8.53 -1.18 -14.73
C LEU A 116 9.46 -1.09 -15.93
N GLU A 117 8.94 -0.68 -17.09
CA GLU A 117 9.74 -0.48 -18.31
C GLU A 117 10.90 0.49 -18.07
N LYS A 118 10.63 1.63 -17.40
CA LYS A 118 11.65 2.64 -17.09
C LYS A 118 12.68 2.16 -16.06
N ALA A 119 12.26 1.34 -15.11
CA ALA A 119 13.13 0.75 -14.10
C ALA A 119 13.95 -0.43 -14.62
N GLY A 120 13.76 -0.86 -15.87
CA GLY A 120 14.43 -2.01 -16.46
C GLY A 120 13.98 -3.35 -15.85
N ILE A 121 12.74 -3.40 -15.32
CA ILE A 121 12.17 -4.62 -14.75
C ILE A 121 11.42 -5.36 -15.86
N GLU A 122 12.00 -6.45 -16.33
CA GLU A 122 11.46 -7.24 -17.45
C GLU A 122 10.38 -8.24 -17.02
N GLU A 123 10.34 -8.58 -15.73
CA GLU A 123 9.35 -9.51 -15.18
C GLU A 123 7.94 -8.94 -15.28
N HIS A 124 6.98 -9.83 -15.57
CA HIS A 124 5.58 -9.45 -15.61
C HIS A 124 5.02 -9.25 -14.19
N VAL A 125 5.21 -8.05 -13.64
CA VAL A 125 4.68 -7.65 -12.33
C VAL A 125 3.35 -6.92 -12.54
N ARG A 126 2.25 -7.47 -12.03
CA ARG A 126 0.94 -6.81 -12.04
C ARG A 126 0.87 -5.77 -10.93
N PHE A 127 0.01 -4.77 -11.07
CA PHE A 127 -0.20 -3.79 -9.98
C PHE A 127 -0.55 -4.45 -8.64
N HIS A 128 -1.35 -5.52 -8.65
CA HIS A 128 -1.72 -6.25 -7.44
C HIS A 128 -0.53 -6.93 -6.76
N ASP A 129 0.52 -7.23 -7.50
CA ASP A 129 1.72 -7.85 -6.96
C ASP A 129 2.54 -6.90 -6.08
N LEU A 130 2.32 -5.56 -6.18
CA LEU A 130 2.86 -4.58 -5.22
C LEU A 130 2.34 -4.82 -3.80
N ARG A 131 1.06 -5.19 -3.68
CA ARG A 131 0.46 -5.57 -2.41
C ARG A 131 1.03 -6.89 -1.85
N HIS A 132 1.35 -7.84 -2.72
CA HIS A 132 2.09 -9.06 -2.33
C HIS A 132 3.50 -8.72 -1.87
N THR A 133 4.16 -7.79 -2.55
CA THR A 133 5.48 -7.27 -2.16
C THR A 133 5.43 -6.66 -0.76
N PHE A 134 4.44 -5.80 -0.47
CA PHE A 134 4.23 -5.27 0.88
C PHE A 134 4.10 -6.40 1.92
N SER A 135 3.23 -7.39 1.67
CA SER A 135 3.01 -8.51 2.59
C SER A 135 4.30 -9.27 2.88
N THR A 136 5.06 -9.57 1.83
CA THR A 136 6.33 -10.29 1.94
C THR A 136 7.35 -9.50 2.75
N LEU A 137 7.53 -8.22 2.42
CA LEU A 137 8.47 -7.35 3.13
C LEU A 137 8.08 -7.16 4.60
N ALA A 138 6.79 -6.97 4.89
CA ALA A 138 6.28 -6.81 6.24
C ALA A 138 6.58 -8.05 7.10
N ILE A 139 6.30 -9.25 6.58
CA ILE A 139 6.59 -10.51 7.28
C ILE A 139 8.09 -10.72 7.43
N GLN A 140 8.89 -10.45 6.40
CA GLN A 140 10.36 -10.53 6.48
C GLN A 140 10.94 -9.55 7.50
N SER A 141 10.30 -8.39 7.70
CA SER A 141 10.65 -7.41 8.72
C SER A 141 10.21 -7.81 10.13
N GLY A 142 9.57 -8.96 10.30
CA GLY A 142 9.16 -9.50 11.60
C GLY A 142 7.77 -9.05 12.07
N ILE A 143 6.98 -8.40 11.20
CA ILE A 143 5.59 -8.06 11.52
C ILE A 143 4.77 -9.35 11.48
N ASP A 144 3.95 -9.57 12.50
CA ASP A 144 3.15 -10.78 12.60
C ASP A 144 2.06 -10.82 11.50
N PRO A 145 1.70 -12.03 11.01
CA PRO A 145 0.76 -12.17 9.90
C PRO A 145 -0.64 -11.64 10.17
N LYS A 146 -1.08 -11.63 11.43
CA LYS A 146 -2.39 -11.10 11.80
C LYS A 146 -2.41 -9.58 11.62
N THR A 147 -1.39 -8.89 12.09
CA THR A 147 -1.21 -7.44 11.88
C THR A 147 -1.15 -7.13 10.39
N VAL A 148 -0.41 -7.90 9.58
CA VAL A 148 -0.38 -7.72 8.12
C VAL A 148 -1.76 -7.90 7.50
N ALA A 149 -2.52 -8.92 7.91
CA ALA A 149 -3.88 -9.15 7.43
C ALA A 149 -4.84 -8.01 7.80
N GLU A 150 -4.72 -7.44 8.99
CA GLU A 150 -5.50 -6.29 9.46
C GLU A 150 -5.18 -5.03 8.62
N ILE A 151 -3.91 -4.71 8.40
CA ILE A 151 -3.49 -3.61 7.52
C ILE A 151 -4.06 -3.78 6.12
N LEU A 152 -4.02 -4.98 5.59
CA LEU A 152 -4.52 -5.29 4.26
C LEU A 152 -6.07 -5.32 4.19
N GLY A 153 -6.77 -5.44 5.31
CA GLY A 153 -8.24 -5.59 5.32
C GLY A 153 -8.67 -6.91 4.69
N HIS A 154 -8.02 -8.00 5.06
CA HIS A 154 -8.41 -9.36 4.66
C HIS A 154 -9.40 -9.92 5.67
N ALA A 155 -10.50 -10.47 5.16
CA ALA A 155 -11.53 -11.13 5.99
C ALA A 155 -11.04 -12.48 6.54
N SER A 156 -9.97 -13.06 6.00
CA SER A 156 -9.36 -14.30 6.47
C SER A 156 -7.84 -14.23 6.49
N ALA A 157 -7.25 -14.88 7.48
CA ALA A 157 -5.81 -15.04 7.61
C ALA A 157 -5.19 -16.00 6.56
N GLU A 158 -6.02 -16.66 5.75
CA GLU A 158 -5.56 -17.66 4.76
C GLU A 158 -4.56 -17.08 3.76
N PHE A 159 -4.78 -15.85 3.30
CA PHE A 159 -3.83 -15.17 2.41
C PHE A 159 -2.46 -14.92 3.07
N SER A 160 -2.47 -14.61 4.36
CA SER A 160 -1.22 -14.39 5.13
C SER A 160 -0.50 -15.71 5.38
N LEU A 161 -1.22 -16.83 5.46
CA LEU A 161 -0.64 -18.18 5.61
C LEU A 161 0.11 -18.63 4.36
N ASP A 162 -0.38 -18.34 3.15
CA ASP A 162 0.33 -18.66 1.91
C ASP A 162 1.68 -17.92 1.79
N VAL A 163 1.72 -16.66 2.21
CA VAL A 163 2.99 -15.91 2.31
C VAL A 163 3.89 -16.48 3.41
N TYR A 164 3.29 -17.02 4.50
CA TYR A 164 4.02 -17.59 5.63
C TYR A 164 4.63 -18.96 5.34
N THR A 165 4.12 -19.72 4.36
CA THR A 165 4.72 -21.00 3.94
C THR A 165 6.13 -20.83 3.37
N HIS A 166 6.50 -19.61 2.96
CA HIS A 166 7.84 -19.24 2.54
C HIS A 166 8.74 -18.73 3.69
N VAL A 167 8.45 -19.14 4.96
CA VAL A 167 9.35 -18.86 6.11
C VAL A 167 10.73 -19.42 5.80
N THR A 168 11.67 -18.53 5.56
CA THR A 168 13.04 -18.90 5.19
C THR A 168 13.78 -19.54 6.36
N ALA A 169 14.79 -20.37 6.06
CA ALA A 169 15.67 -20.94 7.08
C ALA A 169 16.30 -19.85 7.98
N GLY A 170 16.53 -18.64 7.42
CA GLY A 170 17.01 -17.47 8.13
C GLY A 170 16.07 -17.01 9.24
N MET A 171 14.76 -16.91 8.95
CA MET A 171 13.76 -16.50 9.94
C MET A 171 13.64 -17.49 11.09
N LYS A 172 13.76 -18.81 10.82
CA LYS A 172 13.76 -19.86 11.86
C LYS A 172 14.98 -19.72 12.77
N LYS A 173 16.16 -19.43 12.20
CA LYS A 173 17.40 -19.21 12.94
C LYS A 173 17.32 -17.96 13.82
N GLU A 174 16.80 -16.87 13.30
CA GLU A 174 16.61 -15.61 14.04
C GLU A 174 15.60 -15.78 15.18
N ALA A 175 14.50 -16.49 14.96
CA ALA A 175 13.54 -16.82 16.01
C ALA A 175 14.19 -17.62 17.15
N ALA A 176 15.00 -18.62 16.81
CA ALA A 176 15.73 -19.42 17.81
C ALA A 176 16.71 -18.55 18.62
N GLN A 177 17.41 -17.60 17.98
CA GLN A 177 18.30 -16.65 18.66
C GLN A 177 17.56 -15.69 19.58
N LYS A 178 16.42 -15.13 19.14
CA LYS A 178 15.57 -14.25 19.97
C LYS A 178 15.04 -14.98 21.20
N ILE A 179 14.56 -16.22 21.03
CA ILE A 179 14.11 -17.07 22.16
C ILE A 179 15.27 -17.34 23.13
N SER A 180 16.42 -17.72 22.61
CA SER A 180 17.61 -17.98 23.46
C SER A 180 18.05 -16.73 24.23
N GLY A 181 18.05 -15.54 23.58
CA GLY A 181 18.34 -14.27 24.22
C GLY A 181 17.35 -13.92 25.34
N PHE A 182 16.06 -14.13 25.08
CA PHE A 182 15.02 -13.93 26.10
C PHE A 182 15.21 -14.86 27.29
N MET A 183 15.42 -16.16 27.05
CA MET A 183 15.64 -17.15 28.11
C MET A 183 16.89 -16.79 28.96
N ALA A 184 17.95 -16.29 28.35
CA ALA A 184 19.15 -15.85 29.08
C ALA A 184 18.91 -14.58 29.92
N SER A 185 17.91 -13.75 29.59
CA SER A 185 17.58 -12.53 30.33
C SER A 185 16.64 -12.76 31.52
N VAL A 186 16.03 -13.94 31.61
CA VAL A 186 15.03 -14.31 32.64
C VAL A 186 15.62 -15.28 33.69
N GLY A 187 16.81 -15.87 33.43
CA GLY A 187 17.55 -16.73 34.36
C GLY A 187 18.69 -16.00 35.03
#